data_87c50dff86b60911be66cdf8f2cacf66
#
_entry.id   87c50dff86b60911be66cdf8f2cacf66
#
_cell.length_a   1.000
_cell.length_b   1.000
_cell.length_c   1.000
_cell.angle_alpha   90.00
_cell.angle_beta   90.00
_cell.angle_gamma   90.00
#
_symmetry.space_group_name_H-M   'P 1'
#
loop_
_entity.id
_entity.type
_entity.pdbx_description
1 polymer ?
#
loop_
_entity_poly.entity_id
_entity_poly.type
_entity_poly.pdbx_seq_one_letter_code
_entity_poly.pdbx_strand_id
1 'polypeptide(L)'
;MAFHIKLGGQIRKKALNICPLDSATVGAADGPAVVADADYGMLGADGQEPEAMKLKGIKLTWLGHATFRIETPGGKTVIIDPWVMNNPMCPESEKRVSKVDILLCTHGHGDHIGDAVEICRQHNPLVVGIPELARWLGKKGAKQTAEMNKGGTQAVGDMKVTMVHADHSCGIQDGDEMVYGGEACGYVMEFSNGVKMYHAGDTNVFGDMKIIHELYAPEIAMIPIGDHYTMGPREAAYACNLLKPKTVIPMHFGTFPVLTGRPGELHKLVPNIEILEMKPGVTIGG
;
A
#
# COMPACT_ATOMS: atom_id res chain seq x y z
N MET A 1 10.27 16.34 -53.58
CA MET A 1 11.24 17.44 -53.35
C MET A 1 11.99 17.13 -52.08
N ALA A 2 13.22 16.67 -52.20
CA ALA A 2 14.07 16.30 -51.06
C ALA A 2 15.06 17.44 -50.82
N PHE A 3 15.02 18.05 -49.65
CA PHE A 3 16.05 19.02 -49.26
C PHE A 3 17.15 18.30 -48.48
N HIS A 4 18.33 18.22 -49.09
CA HIS A 4 19.55 17.80 -48.41
C HIS A 4 20.26 19.04 -47.86
N ILE A 5 20.41 19.08 -46.52
CA ILE A 5 21.34 20.04 -45.88
C ILE A 5 22.53 19.23 -45.37
N LYS A 6 23.68 19.45 -45.98
CA LYS A 6 25.00 19.00 -45.52
C LYS A 6 25.51 20.01 -44.48
N LEU A 7 25.69 19.59 -43.26
CA LEU A 7 26.49 20.31 -42.27
C LEU A 7 27.65 19.40 -41.84
N GLY A 8 28.84 19.77 -42.27
CA GLY A 8 30.09 19.16 -41.82
C GLY A 8 30.43 19.65 -40.42
N GLY A 9 30.68 18.73 -39.51
CA GLY A 9 31.16 19.01 -38.17
C GLY A 9 31.61 17.74 -37.52
N GLN A 10 32.90 17.56 -37.28
CA GLN A 10 33.47 16.42 -36.57
C GLN A 10 32.94 16.39 -35.16
N ILE A 11 32.13 15.37 -34.79
CA ILE A 11 31.74 15.09 -33.43
C ILE A 11 32.85 14.27 -32.76
N ARG A 12 33.63 14.91 -31.91
CA ARG A 12 34.55 14.23 -31.00
C ARG A 12 33.69 13.47 -29.97
N LYS A 13 33.73 12.14 -30.01
CA LYS A 13 33.20 11.29 -28.94
C LYS A 13 34.02 11.54 -27.68
N LYS A 14 33.45 12.30 -26.72
CA LYS A 14 33.91 12.26 -25.34
C LYS A 14 33.29 10.98 -24.72
N ALA A 15 34.13 10.03 -24.40
CA ALA A 15 33.73 8.89 -23.58
C ALA A 15 33.35 9.42 -22.20
N LEU A 16 32.07 9.29 -21.79
CA LEU A 16 31.70 9.38 -20.40
C LEU A 16 32.24 8.12 -19.73
N ASN A 17 33.20 8.29 -18.84
CA ASN A 17 33.56 7.26 -17.89
C ASN A 17 32.37 7.09 -16.92
N ILE A 18 31.53 6.10 -17.17
CA ILE A 18 30.58 5.60 -16.20
C ILE A 18 31.41 4.72 -15.27
N CYS A 19 31.52 5.10 -14.02
CA CYS A 19 32.14 4.34 -12.96
C CYS A 19 31.42 2.98 -12.85
N PRO A 20 32.11 1.82 -12.92
CA PRO A 20 31.46 0.56 -12.66
C PRO A 20 31.08 0.53 -11.16
N LEU A 21 29.82 0.31 -10.87
CA LEU A 21 29.35 -0.10 -9.57
C LEU A 21 29.95 -1.48 -9.30
N ASP A 22 30.97 -1.54 -8.48
CA ASP A 22 31.51 -2.79 -7.95
C ASP A 22 30.39 -3.55 -7.25
N SER A 23 30.17 -4.77 -7.71
CA SER A 23 29.37 -5.77 -7.03
C SER A 23 30.05 -6.13 -5.72
N ALA A 24 29.81 -5.35 -4.68
CA ALA A 24 30.17 -5.73 -3.33
C ALA A 24 29.29 -6.93 -2.95
N THR A 25 29.89 -8.12 -2.90
CA THR A 25 29.35 -9.30 -2.25
C THR A 25 28.89 -8.91 -0.84
N VAL A 26 27.60 -8.90 -0.64
CA VAL A 26 27.00 -8.78 0.70
C VAL A 26 27.30 -10.11 1.42
N GLY A 27 28.34 -10.09 2.26
CA GLY A 27 28.58 -11.16 3.20
C GLY A 27 27.36 -11.35 4.09
N ALA A 28 27.00 -12.61 4.35
CA ALA A 28 25.97 -12.97 5.30
C ALA A 28 26.31 -12.32 6.65
N ALA A 29 25.64 -11.22 6.97
CA ALA A 29 25.63 -10.64 8.30
C ALA A 29 24.47 -11.28 9.06
N ASP A 30 24.78 -11.72 10.27
CA ASP A 30 23.84 -12.24 11.25
C ASP A 30 22.53 -11.48 11.25
N GLY A 31 21.39 -12.23 11.29
CA GLY A 31 20.07 -11.69 11.20
C GLY A 31 19.84 -10.55 12.19
N PRO A 32 19.04 -9.53 11.84
CA PRO A 32 18.78 -8.41 12.73
C PRO A 32 18.16 -8.96 14.01
N ALA A 33 18.77 -8.60 15.15
CA ALA A 33 18.20 -8.84 16.45
C ALA A 33 16.75 -8.31 16.43
N VAL A 34 15.81 -9.21 16.64
CA VAL A 34 14.43 -8.86 16.95
C VAL A 34 14.51 -7.95 18.16
N VAL A 35 14.18 -6.68 18.00
CA VAL A 35 14.01 -5.77 19.13
C VAL A 35 12.78 -6.28 19.88
N ALA A 36 13.05 -7.12 20.87
CA ALA A 36 12.04 -7.59 21.80
C ALA A 36 11.62 -6.38 22.66
N ASP A 37 10.29 -6.27 22.86
CA ASP A 37 9.63 -5.40 23.84
C ASP A 37 9.76 -3.89 23.62
N ALA A 38 9.14 -3.37 22.54
CA ALA A 38 8.44 -2.11 22.64
C ALA A 38 7.07 -2.40 23.28
N ASP A 39 6.77 -1.75 24.36
CA ASP A 39 5.48 -1.84 25.05
C ASP A 39 4.41 -1.24 24.12
N TYR A 40 3.75 -2.12 23.34
CA TYR A 40 2.70 -1.74 22.40
C TYR A 40 1.42 -1.50 23.22
N GLY A 41 1.13 -0.26 23.48
CA GLY A 41 -0.16 0.16 24.07
C GLY A 41 -1.33 -0.19 23.13
N MET A 42 -1.74 -1.46 23.14
CA MET A 42 -2.80 -2.00 22.28
C MET A 42 -4.21 -1.75 22.79
N LEU A 43 -4.37 -1.20 23.98
CA LEU A 43 -5.67 -0.92 24.60
C LEU A 43 -5.58 0.44 25.26
N GLY A 44 -6.67 1.21 25.23
CA GLY A 44 -6.82 2.31 26.14
C GLY A 44 -6.56 1.84 27.57
N ALA A 45 -6.19 2.72 28.48
CA ALA A 45 -5.81 2.39 29.86
C ALA A 45 -6.82 1.52 30.63
N ASP A 46 -7.97 1.23 30.04
CA ASP A 46 -9.15 0.51 30.57
C ASP A 46 -9.49 -0.79 29.81
N GLY A 47 -8.68 -1.23 28.85
CA GLY A 47 -8.89 -2.50 28.15
C GLY A 47 -10.11 -2.54 27.22
N GLN A 48 -10.71 -1.40 26.90
CA GLN A 48 -11.81 -1.29 25.94
C GLN A 48 -11.26 -0.93 24.54
N GLU A 49 -11.90 -1.51 23.49
CA GLU A 49 -11.67 -1.04 22.13
C GLU A 49 -11.96 0.46 22.04
N PRO A 50 -11.12 1.25 21.35
CA PRO A 50 -11.36 2.67 21.16
C PRO A 50 -12.78 2.92 20.65
N GLU A 51 -13.57 3.71 21.35
CA GLU A 51 -14.99 3.98 21.03
C GLU A 51 -15.18 4.60 19.63
N ALA A 52 -14.10 5.20 19.11
CA ALA A 52 -14.06 5.86 17.79
C ALA A 52 -14.07 4.87 16.61
N MET A 53 -13.61 3.61 16.78
CA MET A 53 -13.44 2.67 15.69
C MET A 53 -14.41 1.49 15.78
N LYS A 54 -15.69 1.75 15.58
CA LYS A 54 -16.70 0.67 15.43
C LYS A 54 -16.65 0.13 14.00
N LEU A 55 -15.97 -0.99 13.78
CA LEU A 55 -15.86 -1.64 12.46
C LEU A 55 -17.17 -2.34 12.03
N LYS A 56 -18.15 -2.48 12.93
CA LYS A 56 -19.52 -2.92 12.63
C LYS A 56 -19.58 -4.18 11.75
N GLY A 57 -18.88 -5.24 12.17
CA GLY A 57 -18.84 -6.51 11.43
C GLY A 57 -17.74 -6.59 10.36
N ILE A 58 -16.86 -5.60 10.26
CA ILE A 58 -15.61 -5.71 9.50
C ILE A 58 -14.54 -6.26 10.44
N LYS A 59 -13.71 -7.19 9.95
CA LYS A 59 -12.47 -7.56 10.60
C LYS A 59 -11.30 -7.05 9.77
N LEU A 60 -10.36 -6.36 10.41
CA LEU A 60 -9.19 -5.80 9.78
C LEU A 60 -7.93 -6.40 10.41
N THR A 61 -7.06 -6.97 9.58
CA THR A 61 -5.76 -7.52 9.99
C THR A 61 -4.66 -6.83 9.22
N TRP A 62 -3.70 -6.23 9.92
CA TRP A 62 -2.48 -5.75 9.28
C TRP A 62 -1.50 -6.91 9.12
N LEU A 63 -1.05 -7.21 7.91
CA LEU A 63 -0.11 -8.29 7.62
C LEU A 63 1.35 -7.79 7.52
N GLY A 64 1.57 -6.52 7.89
CA GLY A 64 2.86 -5.83 7.80
C GLY A 64 3.00 -5.02 6.52
N HIS A 65 3.91 -4.03 6.54
CA HIS A 65 4.16 -3.09 5.45
C HIS A 65 2.88 -2.36 5.03
N ALA A 66 2.44 -2.49 3.78
CA ALA A 66 1.17 -1.93 3.29
C ALA A 66 0.09 -3.00 3.06
N THR A 67 0.34 -4.24 3.47
CA THR A 67 -0.56 -5.37 3.25
C THR A 67 -1.63 -5.46 4.34
N PHE A 68 -2.89 -5.44 3.93
CA PHE A 68 -4.04 -5.62 4.83
C PHE A 68 -4.96 -6.73 4.34
N ARG A 69 -5.48 -7.52 5.29
CA ARG A 69 -6.61 -8.42 5.06
C ARG A 69 -7.86 -7.83 5.71
N ILE A 70 -8.95 -7.78 4.94
CA ILE A 70 -10.25 -7.29 5.40
C ILE A 70 -11.27 -8.40 5.20
N GLU A 71 -11.98 -8.80 6.27
CA GLU A 71 -13.20 -9.57 6.14
C GLU A 71 -14.38 -8.58 6.17
N THR A 72 -15.13 -8.52 5.05
CA THR A 72 -16.24 -7.57 4.91
C THR A 72 -17.48 -8.02 5.68
N PRO A 73 -18.46 -7.14 5.96
CA PRO A 73 -19.73 -7.55 6.60
C PRO A 73 -20.47 -8.63 5.82
N GLY A 74 -20.33 -8.69 4.51
CA GLY A 74 -20.91 -9.72 3.63
C GLY A 74 -20.08 -11.01 3.55
N GLY A 75 -19.00 -11.15 4.35
CA GLY A 75 -18.19 -12.36 4.44
C GLY A 75 -17.21 -12.56 3.27
N LYS A 76 -16.87 -11.49 2.56
CA LYS A 76 -15.80 -11.51 1.56
C LYS A 76 -14.45 -11.26 2.20
N THR A 77 -13.43 -11.98 1.73
CA THR A 77 -12.03 -11.75 2.11
C THR A 77 -11.35 -10.90 1.05
N VAL A 78 -10.91 -9.71 1.43
CA VAL A 78 -10.18 -8.76 0.61
C VAL A 78 -8.73 -8.73 1.08
N ILE A 79 -7.77 -8.75 0.16
CA ILE A 79 -6.38 -8.40 0.46
C ILE A 79 -6.01 -7.17 -0.36
N ILE A 80 -5.41 -6.20 0.32
CA ILE A 80 -4.83 -5.01 -0.31
C ILE A 80 -3.33 -5.19 -0.32
N ASP A 81 -2.72 -4.95 -1.48
CA ASP A 81 -1.28 -5.02 -1.70
C ASP A 81 -0.66 -6.33 -1.19
N PRO A 82 -0.94 -7.46 -1.89
CA PRO A 82 -0.60 -8.80 -1.44
C PRO A 82 0.91 -9.09 -1.49
N TRP A 83 1.60 -8.75 -0.40
CA TRP A 83 2.98 -9.13 -0.14
C TRP A 83 3.09 -9.78 1.24
N VAL A 84 3.07 -11.10 1.29
CA VAL A 84 2.90 -11.91 2.50
C VAL A 84 4.12 -12.81 2.73
N MET A 85 4.48 -13.63 1.72
CA MET A 85 5.49 -14.68 1.85
C MET A 85 6.88 -14.16 2.20
N ASN A 86 7.33 -13.13 1.48
CA ASN A 86 8.65 -12.53 1.67
C ASN A 86 8.61 -11.23 2.49
N ASN A 87 7.46 -10.89 3.06
CA ASN A 87 7.32 -9.75 3.95
C ASN A 87 7.89 -10.11 5.33
N PRO A 88 9.00 -9.46 5.76
CA PRO A 88 9.64 -9.81 7.04
C PRO A 88 8.79 -9.46 8.26
N MET A 89 7.82 -8.56 8.11
CA MET A 89 6.89 -8.21 9.20
C MET A 89 5.68 -9.15 9.26
N CYS A 90 5.38 -9.91 8.20
CA CYS A 90 4.24 -10.82 8.22
C CYS A 90 4.53 -12.02 9.12
N PRO A 91 3.71 -12.29 10.16
CA PRO A 91 3.88 -13.45 11.02
C PRO A 91 3.77 -14.75 10.21
N GLU A 92 4.55 -15.76 10.59
CA GLU A 92 4.57 -17.05 9.88
C GLU A 92 3.20 -17.73 9.84
N SER A 93 2.37 -17.54 10.88
CA SER A 93 1.00 -18.04 10.94
C SER A 93 0.07 -17.43 9.87
N GLU A 94 0.37 -16.22 9.41
CA GLU A 94 -0.43 -15.47 8.44
C GLU A 94 0.04 -15.66 6.99
N LYS A 95 1.21 -16.25 6.78
CA LYS A 95 1.76 -16.51 5.44
C LYS A 95 0.96 -17.53 4.63
N ARG A 96 0.15 -18.36 5.28
CA ARG A 96 -0.79 -19.28 4.62
C ARG A 96 -2.15 -18.61 4.44
N VAL A 97 -2.32 -17.98 3.30
CA VAL A 97 -3.60 -17.35 2.96
C VAL A 97 -4.62 -18.44 2.62
N SER A 98 -5.71 -18.55 3.39
CA SER A 98 -6.70 -19.63 3.24
C SER A 98 -7.76 -19.34 2.18
N LYS A 99 -8.15 -18.10 2.01
CA LYS A 99 -9.17 -17.65 1.06
C LYS A 99 -8.92 -16.20 0.66
N VAL A 100 -9.12 -15.89 -0.61
CA VAL A 100 -9.14 -14.50 -1.12
C VAL A 100 -10.25 -14.42 -2.17
N ASP A 101 -11.22 -13.54 -1.94
CA ASP A 101 -12.28 -13.24 -2.91
C ASP A 101 -11.91 -12.05 -3.80
N ILE A 102 -11.18 -11.07 -3.25
CA ILE A 102 -10.87 -9.80 -3.93
C ILE A 102 -9.42 -9.42 -3.61
N LEU A 103 -8.68 -9.00 -4.63
CA LEU A 103 -7.39 -8.32 -4.50
C LEU A 103 -7.53 -6.86 -4.93
N LEU A 104 -7.09 -5.94 -4.09
CA LEU A 104 -6.91 -4.53 -4.45
C LEU A 104 -5.40 -4.28 -4.57
N CYS A 105 -4.92 -3.88 -5.75
CA CYS A 105 -3.51 -3.60 -5.99
C CYS A 105 -3.33 -2.11 -6.26
N THR A 106 -2.59 -1.41 -5.40
CA THR A 106 -2.40 0.04 -5.50
C THR A 106 -1.39 0.42 -6.57
N HIS A 107 -0.31 -0.35 -6.69
CA HIS A 107 0.74 -0.13 -7.69
C HIS A 107 1.61 -1.38 -7.89
N GLY A 108 2.59 -1.31 -8.79
CA GLY A 108 3.32 -2.48 -9.31
C GLY A 108 4.59 -2.89 -8.60
N HIS A 109 4.99 -2.26 -7.48
CA HIS A 109 6.22 -2.62 -6.79
C HIS A 109 6.13 -3.99 -6.10
N GLY A 110 7.28 -4.67 -5.99
CA GLY A 110 7.36 -6.05 -5.51
C GLY A 110 6.93 -6.22 -4.05
N ASP A 111 7.11 -5.22 -3.21
CA ASP A 111 6.67 -5.17 -1.81
C ASP A 111 5.17 -4.85 -1.64
N HIS A 112 4.44 -4.74 -2.76
CA HIS A 112 2.97 -4.60 -2.79
C HIS A 112 2.31 -5.74 -3.55
N ILE A 113 2.84 -6.16 -4.70
CA ILE A 113 2.23 -7.21 -5.52
C ILE A 113 3.02 -8.52 -5.55
N GLY A 114 4.01 -8.68 -4.68
CA GLY A 114 4.94 -9.82 -4.70
C GLY A 114 4.27 -11.19 -4.73
N ASP A 115 3.14 -11.35 -4.07
CA ASP A 115 2.40 -12.60 -4.05
C ASP A 115 1.11 -12.58 -4.90
N ALA A 116 0.80 -11.46 -5.59
CA ALA A 116 -0.44 -11.31 -6.34
C ALA A 116 -0.64 -12.41 -7.39
N VAL A 117 0.41 -12.77 -8.13
CA VAL A 117 0.34 -13.81 -9.17
C VAL A 117 0.01 -15.17 -8.58
N GLU A 118 0.67 -15.54 -7.47
CA GLU A 118 0.45 -16.83 -6.82
C GLU A 118 -0.95 -16.91 -6.18
N ILE A 119 -1.38 -15.85 -5.49
CA ILE A 119 -2.73 -15.75 -4.94
C ILE A 119 -3.79 -15.84 -6.04
N CYS A 120 -3.58 -15.21 -7.20
CA CYS A 120 -4.49 -15.33 -8.34
C CYS A 120 -4.61 -16.77 -8.84
N ARG A 121 -3.51 -17.53 -8.88
CA ARG A 121 -3.51 -18.93 -9.31
C ARG A 121 -4.23 -19.83 -8.30
N GLN A 122 -4.00 -19.61 -7.00
CA GLN A 122 -4.54 -20.47 -5.94
C GLN A 122 -6.02 -20.19 -5.64
N HIS A 123 -6.42 -18.92 -5.60
CA HIS A 123 -7.74 -18.52 -5.09
C HIS A 123 -8.68 -17.94 -6.14
N ASN A 124 -8.17 -17.59 -7.34
CA ASN A 124 -8.94 -16.98 -8.42
C ASN A 124 -9.79 -15.76 -7.98
N PRO A 125 -9.21 -14.79 -7.25
CA PRO A 125 -9.92 -13.60 -6.78
C PRO A 125 -10.28 -12.66 -7.94
N LEU A 126 -11.23 -11.74 -7.68
CA LEU A 126 -11.41 -10.57 -8.54
C LEU A 126 -10.28 -9.58 -8.25
N VAL A 127 -9.43 -9.33 -9.23
CA VAL A 127 -8.33 -8.35 -9.13
C VAL A 127 -8.84 -6.98 -9.53
N VAL A 128 -8.73 -6.00 -8.65
CA VAL A 128 -9.04 -4.60 -8.91
C VAL A 128 -7.73 -3.83 -8.99
N GLY A 129 -7.53 -3.08 -10.05
CA GLY A 129 -6.32 -2.29 -10.25
C GLY A 129 -6.41 -1.38 -11.47
N ILE A 130 -5.39 -0.53 -11.61
CA ILE A 130 -5.24 0.29 -12.81
C ILE A 130 -5.07 -0.63 -14.05
N PRO A 131 -5.54 -0.24 -15.24
CA PRO A 131 -5.63 -1.15 -16.39
C PRO A 131 -4.32 -1.86 -16.74
N GLU A 132 -3.19 -1.17 -16.70
CA GLU A 132 -1.88 -1.72 -17.05
C GLU A 132 -1.48 -2.85 -16.10
N LEU A 133 -1.60 -2.63 -14.80
CA LEU A 133 -1.30 -3.62 -13.76
C LEU A 133 -2.28 -4.80 -13.82
N ALA A 134 -3.58 -4.54 -13.92
CA ALA A 134 -4.61 -5.57 -13.99
C ALA A 134 -4.41 -6.48 -15.21
N ARG A 135 -4.09 -5.91 -16.38
CA ARG A 135 -3.78 -6.67 -17.61
C ARG A 135 -2.48 -7.46 -17.50
N TRP A 136 -1.46 -6.88 -16.83
CA TRP A 136 -0.23 -7.63 -16.56
C TRP A 136 -0.52 -8.86 -15.69
N LEU A 137 -1.28 -8.70 -14.59
CA LEU A 137 -1.71 -9.82 -13.75
C LEU A 137 -2.57 -10.83 -14.53
N GLY A 138 -3.43 -10.36 -15.44
CA GLY A 138 -4.18 -11.22 -16.35
C GLY A 138 -3.28 -12.09 -17.21
N LYS A 139 -2.21 -11.53 -17.79
CA LYS A 139 -1.19 -12.30 -18.55
C LYS A 139 -0.43 -13.30 -17.66
N LYS A 140 -0.30 -13.02 -16.36
CA LYS A 140 0.35 -13.91 -15.39
C LYS A 140 -0.58 -14.97 -14.78
N GLY A 141 -1.88 -14.93 -15.12
CA GLY A 141 -2.84 -15.98 -14.76
C GLY A 141 -4.03 -15.54 -13.89
N ALA A 142 -4.21 -14.25 -13.61
CA ALA A 142 -5.45 -13.76 -13.02
C ALA A 142 -6.60 -13.93 -14.02
N LYS A 143 -7.65 -14.66 -13.61
CA LYS A 143 -8.78 -14.99 -14.50
C LYS A 143 -9.89 -13.94 -14.47
N GLN A 144 -9.93 -13.14 -13.40
CA GLN A 144 -10.96 -12.13 -13.16
C GLN A 144 -10.30 -10.81 -12.84
N THR A 145 -10.51 -9.79 -13.67
CA THR A 145 -9.97 -8.45 -13.46
C THR A 145 -11.09 -7.42 -13.58
N ALA A 146 -11.10 -6.46 -12.67
CA ALA A 146 -11.93 -5.28 -12.70
C ALA A 146 -11.02 -4.06 -12.87
N GLU A 147 -10.77 -3.73 -14.14
CA GLU A 147 -9.95 -2.57 -14.49
C GLU A 147 -10.70 -1.29 -14.13
N MET A 148 -10.02 -0.36 -13.48
CA MET A 148 -10.57 0.97 -13.17
C MET A 148 -9.47 2.03 -13.19
N ASN A 149 -9.87 3.29 -13.24
CA ASN A 149 -8.94 4.41 -13.19
C ASN A 149 -9.37 5.43 -12.15
N LYS A 150 -8.49 6.34 -11.82
CA LYS A 150 -8.68 7.38 -10.78
C LYS A 150 -9.95 8.19 -11.04
N GLY A 151 -10.75 8.38 -10.00
CA GLY A 151 -12.08 8.99 -10.06
C GLY A 151 -13.22 8.00 -10.35
N GLY A 152 -12.91 6.79 -10.82
CA GLY A 152 -13.91 5.74 -11.04
C GLY A 152 -14.34 5.06 -9.74
N THR A 153 -15.60 4.63 -9.68
CA THR A 153 -16.16 3.82 -8.58
C THR A 153 -16.80 2.56 -9.14
N GLN A 154 -16.52 1.42 -8.55
CA GLN A 154 -17.13 0.13 -8.90
C GLN A 154 -17.76 -0.54 -7.67
N ALA A 155 -18.83 -1.29 -7.88
CA ALA A 155 -19.35 -2.23 -6.89
C ALA A 155 -18.50 -3.50 -6.93
N VAL A 156 -17.88 -3.85 -5.81
CA VAL A 156 -16.97 -4.99 -5.68
C VAL A 156 -17.37 -5.79 -4.45
N GLY A 157 -17.97 -6.96 -4.64
CA GLY A 157 -18.56 -7.72 -3.55
C GLY A 157 -19.69 -6.95 -2.87
N ASP A 158 -19.59 -6.78 -1.56
CA ASP A 158 -20.53 -6.03 -0.71
C ASP A 158 -20.01 -4.62 -0.35
N MET A 159 -19.10 -4.08 -1.15
CA MET A 159 -18.54 -2.73 -0.96
C MET A 159 -18.49 -1.97 -2.29
N LYS A 160 -18.39 -0.65 -2.20
CA LYS A 160 -17.99 0.22 -3.31
C LYS A 160 -16.52 0.57 -3.16
N VAL A 161 -15.78 0.46 -4.25
CA VAL A 161 -14.35 0.82 -4.31
C VAL A 161 -14.20 1.98 -5.27
N THR A 162 -13.66 3.08 -4.78
CA THR A 162 -13.29 4.25 -5.59
C THR A 162 -11.78 4.33 -5.68
N MET A 163 -11.24 4.34 -6.89
CA MET A 163 -9.81 4.58 -7.10
C MET A 163 -9.52 6.07 -7.05
N VAL A 164 -8.54 6.46 -6.25
CA VAL A 164 -8.10 7.85 -6.09
C VAL A 164 -6.62 8.01 -6.42
N HIS A 165 -6.15 9.24 -6.54
CA HIS A 165 -4.74 9.52 -6.83
C HIS A 165 -3.82 9.07 -5.71
N ALA A 166 -2.60 8.63 -6.08
CA ALA A 166 -1.42 8.53 -5.23
C ALA A 166 -0.22 9.08 -6.01
N ASP A 167 0.64 9.83 -5.32
CA ASP A 167 1.84 10.44 -5.88
C ASP A 167 3.04 9.52 -5.66
N HIS A 168 3.18 8.55 -6.55
CA HIS A 168 4.23 7.51 -6.48
C HIS A 168 4.45 6.87 -7.85
N SER A 169 5.55 6.14 -8.02
CA SER A 169 5.83 5.37 -9.24
C SER A 169 5.07 4.02 -9.25
N CYS A 170 4.94 3.40 -10.42
CA CYS A 170 4.18 2.15 -10.58
C CYS A 170 4.87 1.19 -11.56
N GLY A 171 6.22 1.06 -11.48
CA GLY A 171 6.96 0.08 -12.27
C GLY A 171 6.74 -1.34 -11.76
N ILE A 172 6.64 -2.31 -12.67
CA ILE A 172 6.55 -3.73 -12.33
C ILE A 172 7.87 -4.40 -12.70
N GLN A 173 8.57 -4.98 -11.72
CA GLN A 173 9.74 -5.81 -11.99
C GLN A 173 9.28 -7.18 -12.47
N ASP A 174 9.47 -7.50 -13.73
CA ASP A 174 9.10 -8.79 -14.37
C ASP A 174 10.36 -9.52 -14.84
N GLY A 175 10.94 -10.33 -13.99
CA GLY A 175 12.27 -10.89 -14.22
C GLY A 175 13.31 -9.76 -14.27
N ASP A 176 14.06 -9.67 -15.36
CA ASP A 176 15.09 -8.64 -15.57
C ASP A 176 14.54 -7.35 -16.21
N GLU A 177 13.24 -7.31 -16.54
CA GLU A 177 12.62 -6.19 -17.22
C GLU A 177 11.80 -5.33 -16.26
N MET A 178 11.84 -3.99 -16.47
CA MET A 178 10.92 -3.06 -15.83
C MET A 178 9.75 -2.80 -16.78
N VAL A 179 8.57 -3.27 -16.40
CA VAL A 179 7.33 -3.10 -17.17
C VAL A 179 6.56 -1.89 -16.65
N TYR A 180 5.98 -1.13 -17.55
CA TYR A 180 5.09 -0.02 -17.18
C TYR A 180 3.80 -0.57 -16.56
N GLY A 181 3.57 -0.24 -15.29
CA GLY A 181 2.42 -0.71 -14.51
C GLY A 181 1.25 0.27 -14.42
N GLY A 182 1.26 1.34 -15.20
CA GLY A 182 0.32 2.45 -15.08
C GLY A 182 0.77 3.48 -14.06
N GLU A 183 -0.16 4.03 -13.32
CA GLU A 183 0.10 5.00 -12.26
C GLU A 183 -0.36 4.47 -10.89
N ALA A 184 0.35 4.84 -9.84
CA ALA A 184 -0.02 4.50 -8.48
C ALA A 184 -1.37 5.11 -8.08
N CYS A 185 -2.09 4.41 -7.22
CA CYS A 185 -3.41 4.81 -6.75
C CYS A 185 -3.62 4.44 -5.27
N GLY A 186 -4.58 5.09 -4.65
CA GLY A 186 -5.19 4.67 -3.41
C GLY A 186 -6.62 4.21 -3.63
N TYR A 187 -7.23 3.64 -2.61
CA TYR A 187 -8.62 3.18 -2.64
C TYR A 187 -9.43 3.76 -1.48
N VAL A 188 -10.58 4.32 -1.79
CA VAL A 188 -11.64 4.55 -0.81
C VAL A 188 -12.63 3.40 -0.91
N MET A 189 -12.82 2.69 0.19
CA MET A 189 -13.73 1.56 0.32
C MET A 189 -14.93 1.98 1.17
N GLU A 190 -16.13 1.92 0.62
CA GLU A 190 -17.40 2.11 1.32
C GLU A 190 -18.07 0.75 1.49
N PHE A 191 -18.10 0.24 2.71
CA PHE A 191 -18.68 -1.05 3.03
C PHE A 191 -20.20 -0.99 3.19
N SER A 192 -20.88 -2.13 3.05
CA SER A 192 -22.35 -2.23 3.15
C SER A 192 -22.92 -1.76 4.50
N ASN A 193 -22.12 -1.75 5.56
CA ASN A 193 -22.47 -1.24 6.89
C ASN A 193 -22.26 0.27 7.06
N GLY A 194 -21.84 0.98 5.99
CA GLY A 194 -21.61 2.42 5.94
C GLY A 194 -20.22 2.88 6.42
N VAL A 195 -19.35 1.99 6.89
CA VAL A 195 -17.96 2.32 7.25
C VAL A 195 -17.19 2.67 5.98
N LYS A 196 -16.39 3.73 6.04
CA LYS A 196 -15.52 4.17 4.94
C LYS A 196 -14.06 4.15 5.35
N MET A 197 -13.26 3.43 4.58
CA MET A 197 -11.81 3.33 4.78
C MET A 197 -11.07 3.86 3.56
N TYR A 198 -9.94 4.52 3.79
CA TYR A 198 -9.01 4.93 2.75
C TYR A 198 -7.68 4.21 2.94
N HIS A 199 -7.23 3.49 1.93
CA HIS A 199 -5.88 2.97 1.83
C HIS A 199 -5.12 3.82 0.82
N ALA A 200 -4.10 4.52 1.28
CA ALA A 200 -3.39 5.49 0.46
C ALA A 200 -2.53 4.84 -0.65
N GLY A 201 -2.18 3.56 -0.48
CA GLY A 201 -1.06 2.99 -1.20
C GLY A 201 0.25 3.69 -0.79
N ASP A 202 1.27 3.54 -1.61
CA ASP A 202 2.46 4.35 -1.47
C ASP A 202 2.23 5.71 -2.10
N THR A 203 2.57 6.75 -1.34
CA THR A 203 2.35 8.11 -1.79
C THR A 203 3.18 9.12 -1.01
N ASN A 204 3.54 10.22 -1.68
CA ASN A 204 3.83 11.49 -1.04
C ASN A 204 2.51 12.17 -0.58
N VAL A 205 2.59 13.26 0.17
CA VAL A 205 1.45 14.13 0.44
C VAL A 205 1.14 14.98 -0.80
N PHE A 206 -0.14 15.08 -1.15
CA PHE A 206 -0.60 15.89 -2.28
C PHE A 206 -1.87 16.66 -1.93
N GLY A 207 -2.08 17.81 -2.59
CA GLY A 207 -3.17 18.74 -2.24
C GLY A 207 -4.56 18.17 -2.36
N ASP A 208 -4.77 17.26 -3.32
CA ASP A 208 -6.09 16.66 -3.60
C ASP A 208 -6.54 15.65 -2.55
N MET A 209 -5.71 15.31 -1.55
CA MET A 209 -6.17 14.61 -0.35
C MET A 209 -7.33 15.33 0.34
N LYS A 210 -7.40 16.67 0.21
CA LYS A 210 -8.56 17.46 0.64
C LYS A 210 -9.83 17.09 -0.12
N ILE A 211 -9.73 16.88 -1.43
CA ILE A 211 -10.85 16.47 -2.29
C ILE A 211 -11.33 15.07 -1.90
N ILE A 212 -10.43 14.15 -1.55
CA ILE A 212 -10.78 12.83 -1.05
C ILE A 212 -11.64 12.96 0.21
N HIS A 213 -11.29 13.86 1.13
CA HIS A 213 -12.10 14.15 2.31
C HIS A 213 -13.47 14.73 1.93
N GLU A 214 -13.51 15.76 1.08
CA GLU A 214 -14.74 16.47 0.73
C GLU A 214 -15.75 15.58 0.00
N LEU A 215 -15.29 14.65 -0.84
CA LEU A 215 -16.17 13.77 -1.61
C LEU A 215 -16.53 12.48 -0.87
N TYR A 216 -15.63 11.90 -0.13
CA TYR A 216 -15.81 10.54 0.39
C TYR A 216 -15.81 10.48 1.93
N ALA A 217 -15.15 11.42 2.61
CA ALA A 217 -15.05 11.50 4.07
C ALA A 217 -14.70 10.15 4.74
N PRO A 218 -13.55 9.51 4.41
CA PRO A 218 -13.16 8.26 5.04
C PRO A 218 -12.93 8.46 6.54
N GLU A 219 -13.52 7.56 7.34
CA GLU A 219 -13.39 7.63 8.81
C GLU A 219 -12.05 7.06 9.26
N ILE A 220 -11.54 6.07 8.55
CA ILE A 220 -10.28 5.38 8.82
C ILE A 220 -9.36 5.57 7.63
N ALA A 221 -8.11 5.98 7.87
CA ALA A 221 -7.10 6.14 6.85
C ALA A 221 -5.86 5.30 7.17
N MET A 222 -5.51 4.40 6.26
CA MET A 222 -4.23 3.66 6.27
C MET A 222 -3.25 4.45 5.41
N ILE A 223 -2.22 5.06 6.04
CA ILE A 223 -1.27 5.94 5.36
C ILE A 223 0.18 5.55 5.65
N PRO A 224 1.07 5.64 4.65
CA PRO A 224 2.49 5.37 4.84
C PRO A 224 3.15 6.48 5.66
N ILE A 225 4.08 6.08 6.54
CA ILE A 225 4.83 7.00 7.41
C ILE A 225 6.32 6.69 7.46
N GLY A 226 6.80 5.72 6.66
CA GLY A 226 8.15 5.18 6.78
C GLY A 226 9.27 6.13 6.39
N ASP A 227 8.99 7.22 5.67
CA ASP A 227 9.98 8.08 5.04
C ASP A 227 10.73 7.36 3.90
N HIS A 228 11.78 7.96 3.36
CA HIS A 228 12.64 7.47 2.30
C HIS A 228 11.93 7.22 0.95
N TYR A 229 10.94 6.34 0.90
CA TYR A 229 10.17 6.01 -0.31
C TYR A 229 8.77 6.62 -0.34
N THR A 230 8.24 7.00 0.82
CA THR A 230 6.90 7.54 1.00
C THR A 230 6.93 8.75 1.94
N MET A 231 5.78 9.16 2.47
CA MET A 231 5.73 10.19 3.50
C MET A 231 6.50 9.76 4.75
N GLY A 232 7.18 10.72 5.39
CA GLY A 232 7.56 10.62 6.78
C GLY A 232 6.44 11.08 7.71
N PRO A 233 6.62 11.02 9.05
CA PRO A 233 5.60 11.44 10.02
C PRO A 233 5.13 12.88 9.86
N ARG A 234 6.00 13.79 9.40
CA ARG A 234 5.69 15.21 9.17
C ARG A 234 4.72 15.40 8.00
N GLU A 235 5.02 14.80 6.86
CA GLU A 235 4.18 14.84 5.65
C GLU A 235 2.87 14.11 5.90
N ALA A 236 2.92 12.97 6.61
CA ALA A 236 1.74 12.21 7.03
C ALA A 236 0.83 13.02 7.95
N ALA A 237 1.39 13.83 8.87
CA ALA A 237 0.61 14.75 9.69
C ALA A 237 -0.11 15.82 8.85
N TYR A 238 0.55 16.31 7.80
CA TYR A 238 -0.08 17.24 6.86
C TYR A 238 -1.20 16.55 6.07
N ALA A 239 -0.98 15.32 5.61
CA ALA A 239 -2.00 14.50 4.96
C ALA A 239 -3.22 14.25 5.88
N CYS A 240 -3.00 13.98 7.16
CA CYS A 240 -4.07 13.85 8.16
C CYS A 240 -4.93 15.11 8.25
N ASN A 241 -4.32 16.30 8.20
CA ASN A 241 -5.05 17.57 8.23
C ASN A 241 -5.90 17.81 6.96
N LEU A 242 -5.49 17.26 5.82
CA LEU A 242 -6.26 17.31 4.57
C LEU A 242 -7.39 16.29 4.56
N LEU A 243 -7.11 15.06 4.95
CA LEU A 243 -8.04 13.91 4.94
C LEU A 243 -9.04 13.96 6.11
N LYS A 244 -8.65 14.51 7.24
CA LYS A 244 -9.44 14.61 8.48
C LYS A 244 -10.11 13.30 8.91
N PRO A 245 -9.39 12.17 8.93
CA PRO A 245 -9.95 10.91 9.40
C PRO A 245 -10.17 10.97 10.92
N LYS A 246 -11.02 10.09 11.45
CA LYS A 246 -11.16 9.87 12.90
C LYS A 246 -9.99 9.06 13.44
N THR A 247 -9.61 8.02 12.69
CA THR A 247 -8.54 7.10 13.04
C THR A 247 -7.56 6.97 11.88
N VAL A 248 -6.27 7.00 12.19
CA VAL A 248 -5.18 6.70 11.26
C VAL A 248 -4.52 5.40 11.68
N ILE A 249 -4.35 4.49 10.72
CA ILE A 249 -3.54 3.30 10.86
C ILE A 249 -2.24 3.54 10.09
N PRO A 250 -1.13 3.79 10.78
CA PRO A 250 0.17 3.94 10.12
C PRO A 250 0.60 2.64 9.46
N MET A 251 1.18 2.75 8.27
CA MET A 251 1.71 1.62 7.52
C MET A 251 3.04 1.97 6.85
N HIS A 252 3.65 1.00 6.16
CA HIS A 252 4.88 1.17 5.38
C HIS A 252 6.04 1.76 6.21
N PHE A 253 6.23 1.28 7.44
CA PHE A 253 7.32 1.67 8.35
C PHE A 253 7.94 0.45 9.00
N GLY A 254 9.22 0.55 9.37
CA GLY A 254 9.92 -0.48 10.14
C GLY A 254 10.24 -1.79 9.40
N THR A 255 9.74 -1.99 8.18
CA THR A 255 9.98 -3.20 7.38
C THR A 255 11.44 -3.28 6.91
N PHE A 256 12.00 -2.16 6.53
CA PHE A 256 13.40 -2.03 6.12
C PHE A 256 14.11 -0.99 7.00
N PRO A 257 15.44 -1.10 7.21
CA PRO A 257 16.19 -0.16 8.05
C PRO A 257 16.07 1.31 7.65
N VAL A 258 15.84 1.58 6.36
CA VAL A 258 15.67 2.95 5.81
C VAL A 258 14.30 3.56 6.13
N LEU A 259 13.31 2.73 6.52
CA LEU A 259 11.97 3.20 6.85
C LEU A 259 11.94 3.60 8.33
N THR A 260 12.40 4.81 8.60
CA THR A 260 12.72 5.29 9.96
C THR A 260 11.56 5.94 10.69
N GLY A 261 10.51 6.40 10.00
CA GLY A 261 9.34 7.01 10.62
C GLY A 261 8.64 6.07 11.63
N ARG A 262 8.06 6.64 12.67
CA ARG A 262 7.40 5.87 13.75
C ARG A 262 6.03 6.46 14.10
N PRO A 263 5.04 5.60 14.46
CA PRO A 263 3.69 6.04 14.86
C PRO A 263 3.67 7.07 15.99
N GLY A 264 4.52 6.90 16.99
CA GLY A 264 4.63 7.85 18.10
C GLY A 264 5.10 9.26 17.71
N GLU A 265 5.82 9.40 16.59
CA GLU A 265 6.20 10.71 16.03
C GLU A 265 4.98 11.36 15.36
N LEU A 266 4.21 10.60 14.59
CA LEU A 266 2.96 11.09 13.99
C LEU A 266 1.96 11.51 15.05
N HIS A 267 1.78 10.71 16.11
CA HIS A 267 0.86 11.01 17.20
C HIS A 267 1.14 12.37 17.86
N LYS A 268 2.42 12.71 18.06
CA LYS A 268 2.82 14.02 18.62
C LYS A 268 2.42 15.20 17.71
N LEU A 269 2.37 14.99 16.41
CA LEU A 269 2.08 16.02 15.41
C LEU A 269 0.57 16.21 15.17
N VAL A 270 -0.24 15.17 15.42
CA VAL A 270 -1.71 15.21 15.25
C VAL A 270 -2.43 14.67 16.51
N PRO A 271 -2.29 15.33 17.67
CA PRO A 271 -2.78 14.81 18.96
C PRO A 271 -4.31 14.68 19.04
N ASN A 272 -5.05 15.26 18.11
CA ASN A 272 -6.52 15.21 18.06
C ASN A 272 -7.05 14.11 17.13
N ILE A 273 -6.17 13.34 16.51
CA ILE A 273 -6.53 12.21 15.64
C ILE A 273 -6.05 10.93 16.33
N GLU A 274 -6.90 9.94 16.39
CA GLU A 274 -6.52 8.64 16.92
C GLU A 274 -5.48 7.98 16.00
N ILE A 275 -4.30 7.66 16.53
CA ILE A 275 -3.27 6.89 15.83
C ILE A 275 -3.30 5.47 16.37
N LEU A 276 -3.83 4.56 15.56
CA LEU A 276 -3.94 3.15 15.91
C LEU A 276 -2.73 2.39 15.37
N GLU A 277 -1.77 2.12 16.22
CA GLU A 277 -0.63 1.27 15.90
C GLU A 277 -1.02 -0.20 16.02
N MET A 278 -1.23 -0.86 14.89
CA MET A 278 -1.54 -2.28 14.84
C MET A 278 -0.28 -3.15 14.95
N LYS A 279 -0.39 -4.30 15.59
CA LYS A 279 0.62 -5.37 15.47
C LYS A 279 0.35 -6.22 14.24
N PRO A 280 1.39 -6.57 13.43
CA PRO A 280 1.22 -7.51 12.33
C PRO A 280 0.60 -8.84 12.80
N GLY A 281 -0.41 -9.32 12.07
CA GLY A 281 -1.16 -10.55 12.37
C GLY A 281 -2.29 -10.39 13.39
N VAL A 282 -2.40 -9.26 14.07
CA VAL A 282 -3.52 -9.02 14.99
C VAL A 282 -4.72 -8.49 14.22
N THR A 283 -5.87 -9.12 14.47
CA THR A 283 -7.17 -8.73 13.89
C THR A 283 -7.94 -7.86 14.89
N ILE A 284 -8.51 -6.77 14.38
CA ILE A 284 -9.42 -5.88 15.12
C ILE A 284 -10.81 -5.89 14.49
N GLY A 285 -11.84 -5.54 15.26
CA GLY A 285 -13.24 -5.54 14.83
C GLY A 285 -13.89 -6.92 14.84
N GLY A 286 -15.10 -7.03 14.25
CA GLY A 286 -15.91 -8.25 14.17
C GLY A 286 -17.27 -8.11 14.79
#